data_4aaf84aed2e5bb149f384f7dc8cf0908
#
_entry.id   4aaf84aed2e5bb149f384f7dc8cf0908
#
_cell.length_a   1.000
_cell.length_b   1.000
_cell.length_c   1.000
_cell.angle_alpha   90.00
_cell.angle_beta   90.00
_cell.angle_gamma   90.00
#
_symmetry.space_group_name_H-M   'P 1'
#
loop_
_entity.id
_entity.type
_entity.pdbx_description
1 polymer ?
#
loop_
_entity_poly.entity_id
_entity_poly.type
_entity_poly.pdbx_seq_one_letter_code
_entity_poly.pdbx_strand_id
1 'polypeptide(L)'
;PGYSPKGPGLGWHFGYFSFGDIAEKQIANDPNLFFSYFIKTYAGKKDIFTPELLAELIEPYSTRDKLKAAFGYYRSKKDSALQNEALLANNKKLFIPAMALSGEKGVNDVLIKEMRAKFVEDPAKLEAVILPNTGHWLIEENPEGVEKSLSKFLFK
;
A
#
# COMPACT_ATOMS: atom_id res chain seq x y z
N PRO A 1 -6.68 -16.71 -7.90
CA PRO A 1 -5.57 -15.88 -7.56
C PRO A 1 -5.33 -15.97 -6.08
N GLY A 2 -4.20 -16.52 -5.63
CA GLY A 2 -3.70 -16.23 -4.34
C GLY A 2 -3.56 -17.30 -3.29
N TYR A 3 -3.82 -18.58 -3.53
CA TYR A 3 -3.33 -19.62 -2.62
C TYR A 3 -1.92 -20.01 -3.06
N SER A 4 -0.92 -19.63 -2.27
CA SER A 4 0.43 -20.13 -2.41
C SER A 4 0.64 -21.25 -1.38
N PRO A 5 1.38 -22.33 -1.71
CA PRO A 5 1.82 -23.32 -0.72
C PRO A 5 2.62 -22.70 0.45
N LYS A 6 3.06 -21.45 0.29
CA LYS A 6 3.80 -20.66 1.30
C LYS A 6 2.88 -19.78 2.17
N GLY A 7 1.55 -19.95 2.09
CA GLY A 7 0.56 -19.16 2.82
C GLY A 7 -0.35 -18.32 1.89
N PRO A 8 -1.32 -17.57 2.46
CA PRO A 8 -2.16 -16.69 1.68
C PRO A 8 -1.29 -15.68 0.94
N GLY A 9 -1.51 -15.52 -0.38
CA GLY A 9 -0.79 -14.52 -1.18
C GLY A 9 -0.97 -13.12 -0.62
N LEU A 10 0.00 -12.23 -0.85
CA LEU A 10 0.03 -10.84 -0.33
C LEU A 10 -1.24 -10.02 -0.65
N GLY A 11 -2.08 -10.46 -1.56
CA GLY A 11 -3.32 -9.78 -1.96
C GLY A 11 -4.61 -10.32 -1.33
N TRP A 12 -4.57 -11.26 -0.40
CA TRP A 12 -5.76 -11.90 0.18
C TRP A 12 -6.77 -10.90 0.77
N HIS A 13 -6.25 -9.85 1.40
CA HIS A 13 -7.06 -8.82 2.05
C HIS A 13 -7.89 -7.99 1.06
N PHE A 14 -7.49 -7.90 -0.20
CA PHE A 14 -8.30 -7.21 -1.22
C PHE A 14 -9.67 -7.88 -1.39
N GLY A 15 -9.72 -9.21 -1.44
CA GLY A 15 -10.96 -9.96 -1.46
C GLY A 15 -11.72 -9.81 -0.15
N TYR A 16 -11.05 -10.05 0.97
CA TYR A 16 -11.68 -10.03 2.29
C TYR A 16 -12.33 -8.68 2.62
N PHE A 17 -11.63 -7.56 2.42
CA PHE A 17 -12.17 -6.22 2.68
C PHE A 17 -13.24 -5.77 1.67
N SER A 18 -13.38 -6.49 0.56
CA SER A 18 -14.42 -6.22 -0.43
C SER A 18 -15.74 -6.97 -0.16
N PHE A 19 -15.77 -7.91 0.78
CA PHE A 19 -16.95 -8.74 1.09
C PHE A 19 -18.00 -8.01 1.95
N GLY A 20 -18.68 -7.04 1.37
CA GLY A 20 -19.77 -6.34 2.03
C GLY A 20 -19.37 -5.80 3.40
N ASP A 21 -20.18 -6.11 4.44
CA ASP A 21 -19.93 -5.69 5.82
C ASP A 21 -19.39 -6.82 6.73
N ILE A 22 -19.03 -7.97 6.17
CA ILE A 22 -18.55 -9.13 6.94
C ILE A 22 -17.22 -8.83 7.60
N ALA A 23 -16.29 -8.24 6.84
CA ALA A 23 -14.96 -7.88 7.36
C ALA A 23 -15.06 -6.88 8.51
N GLU A 24 -15.89 -5.84 8.36
CA GLU A 24 -16.14 -4.84 9.41
C GLU A 24 -16.71 -5.46 10.68
N LYS A 25 -17.69 -6.35 10.54
CA LYS A 25 -18.30 -7.02 11.69
C LYS A 25 -17.32 -7.92 12.43
N GLN A 26 -16.51 -8.66 11.71
CA GLN A 26 -15.52 -9.57 12.30
C GLN A 26 -14.39 -8.82 12.98
N ILE A 27 -13.80 -7.84 12.27
CA ILE A 27 -12.63 -7.09 12.76
C ILE A 27 -13.00 -6.16 13.91
N ALA A 28 -14.21 -5.57 13.92
CA ALA A 28 -14.66 -4.71 15.00
C ALA A 28 -14.77 -5.42 16.37
N ASN A 29 -14.82 -6.75 16.40
CA ASN A 29 -14.79 -7.49 17.64
C ASN A 29 -13.44 -7.45 18.35
N ASP A 30 -12.35 -7.45 17.58
CA ASP A 30 -10.99 -7.30 18.08
C ASP A 30 -10.07 -6.69 16.99
N PRO A 31 -10.15 -5.37 16.78
CA PRO A 31 -9.31 -4.70 15.79
C PRO A 31 -7.81 -4.77 16.13
N ASN A 32 -7.48 -4.86 17.44
CA ASN A 32 -6.09 -4.93 17.87
C ASN A 32 -5.44 -6.25 17.43
N LEU A 33 -6.12 -7.38 17.66
CA LEU A 33 -5.62 -8.68 17.20
C LEU A 33 -5.42 -8.70 15.70
N PHE A 34 -6.43 -8.25 14.95
CA PHE A 34 -6.40 -8.30 13.49
C PHE A 34 -5.30 -7.42 12.92
N PHE A 35 -5.29 -6.13 13.26
CA PHE A 35 -4.35 -5.18 12.66
C PHE A 35 -2.92 -5.33 13.17
N SER A 36 -2.70 -5.76 14.41
CA SER A 36 -1.35 -6.11 14.87
C SER A 36 -0.74 -7.24 14.03
N TYR A 37 -1.52 -8.27 13.74
CA TYR A 37 -1.10 -9.35 12.85
C TYR A 37 -0.91 -8.84 11.41
N PHE A 38 -1.85 -8.07 10.89
CA PHE A 38 -1.82 -7.52 9.53
C PHE A 38 -0.60 -6.64 9.31
N ILE A 39 -0.37 -5.66 10.18
CA ILE A 39 0.77 -4.74 10.10
C ILE A 39 2.09 -5.53 10.14
N LYS A 40 2.26 -6.42 11.12
CA LYS A 40 3.49 -7.21 11.26
C LYS A 40 3.71 -8.22 10.12
N THR A 41 2.64 -8.65 9.45
CA THR A 41 2.77 -9.56 8.29
C THR A 41 3.44 -8.88 7.10
N TYR A 42 3.17 -7.59 6.88
CA TYR A 42 3.73 -6.83 5.77
C TYR A 42 4.99 -6.03 6.14
N ALA A 43 5.34 -6.00 7.41
CA ALA A 43 6.52 -5.31 7.90
C ALA A 43 7.82 -6.03 7.53
N GLY A 44 8.79 -5.29 7.09
CA GLY A 44 10.18 -5.72 6.94
C GLY A 44 10.96 -5.71 8.25
N LYS A 45 10.58 -4.79 9.16
CA LYS A 45 11.15 -4.62 10.52
C LYS A 45 10.03 -4.73 11.54
N LYS A 46 9.73 -5.96 11.97
CA LYS A 46 8.57 -6.22 12.85
C LYS A 46 8.71 -5.64 14.25
N ASP A 47 9.94 -5.53 14.75
CA ASP A 47 10.25 -5.15 16.13
C ASP A 47 10.00 -3.67 16.42
N ILE A 48 9.96 -2.82 15.39
CA ILE A 48 9.64 -1.40 15.55
C ILE A 48 8.18 -1.16 15.92
N PHE A 49 7.29 -2.12 15.61
CA PHE A 49 5.86 -2.02 15.90
C PHE A 49 5.60 -2.45 17.35
N THR A 50 5.93 -1.54 18.28
CA THR A 50 5.65 -1.71 19.71
C THR A 50 4.16 -1.73 19.99
N PRO A 51 3.70 -2.21 21.16
CA PRO A 51 2.29 -2.15 21.54
C PRO A 51 1.70 -0.72 21.48
N GLU A 52 2.47 0.28 21.89
CA GLU A 52 2.06 1.69 21.90
C GLU A 52 1.87 2.21 20.48
N LEU A 53 2.84 2.00 19.58
CA LEU A 53 2.73 2.38 18.18
C LEU A 53 1.58 1.65 17.49
N LEU A 54 1.40 0.37 17.76
CA LEU A 54 0.27 -0.39 17.22
C LEU A 54 -1.08 0.18 17.69
N ALA A 55 -1.20 0.55 18.96
CA ALA A 55 -2.43 1.15 19.49
C ALA A 55 -2.77 2.46 18.76
N GLU A 56 -1.77 3.32 18.52
CA GLU A 56 -1.94 4.56 17.77
C GLU A 56 -2.35 4.30 16.32
N LEU A 57 -1.68 3.41 15.61
CA LEU A 57 -1.98 3.07 14.22
C LEU A 57 -3.34 2.40 14.04
N ILE A 58 -3.83 1.67 15.04
CA ILE A 58 -5.09 0.92 15.00
C ILE A 58 -6.30 1.77 15.41
N GLU A 59 -6.10 2.82 16.22
CA GLU A 59 -7.21 3.68 16.69
C GLU A 59 -8.15 4.13 15.55
N PRO A 60 -7.65 4.58 14.37
CA PRO A 60 -8.51 4.97 13.25
C PRO A 60 -9.38 3.85 12.67
N TYR A 61 -9.16 2.61 13.08
CA TYR A 61 -9.88 1.40 12.63
C TYR A 61 -10.63 0.70 13.77
N SER A 62 -10.82 1.38 14.90
CA SER A 62 -11.32 0.80 16.15
C SER A 62 -12.84 0.54 16.17
N THR A 63 -13.61 1.10 15.24
CA THR A 63 -15.06 0.94 15.18
C THR A 63 -15.52 0.45 13.81
N ARG A 64 -16.73 -0.16 13.77
CA ARG A 64 -17.32 -0.62 12.52
C ARG A 64 -17.47 0.47 11.47
N ASP A 65 -17.85 1.69 11.88
CA ASP A 65 -18.03 2.80 10.93
C ASP A 65 -16.69 3.28 10.37
N LYS A 66 -15.65 3.35 11.20
CA LYS A 66 -14.28 3.64 10.76
C LYS A 66 -13.78 2.58 9.78
N LEU A 67 -14.02 1.29 10.08
CA LEU A 67 -13.67 0.18 9.19
C LEU A 67 -14.44 0.25 7.87
N LYS A 68 -15.73 0.59 7.90
CA LYS A 68 -16.56 0.75 6.71
C LYS A 68 -16.00 1.83 5.77
N ALA A 69 -15.56 2.94 6.32
CA ALA A 69 -14.91 4.01 5.56
C ALA A 69 -13.58 3.51 4.93
N ALA A 70 -12.71 2.88 5.72
CA ALA A 70 -11.43 2.36 5.25
C ALA A 70 -11.60 1.29 4.17
N PHE A 71 -12.52 0.34 4.35
CA PHE A 71 -12.73 -0.74 3.38
C PHE A 71 -13.50 -0.29 2.14
N GLY A 72 -14.14 0.87 2.18
CA GLY A 72 -14.69 1.55 0.99
C GLY A 72 -13.65 1.71 -0.11
N TYR A 73 -12.39 1.97 0.24
CA TYR A 73 -11.27 2.02 -0.69
C TYR A 73 -11.10 0.72 -1.49
N TYR A 74 -11.19 -0.43 -0.82
CA TYR A 74 -11.07 -1.74 -1.48
C TYR A 74 -12.27 -2.05 -2.37
N ARG A 75 -13.46 -1.65 -1.97
CA ARG A 75 -14.70 -1.83 -2.75
C ARG A 75 -14.74 -0.98 -4.02
N SER A 76 -14.17 0.23 -3.98
CA SER A 76 -14.10 1.13 -5.14
C SER A 76 -12.96 0.80 -6.13
N LYS A 77 -12.12 -0.20 -5.83
CA LYS A 77 -10.94 -0.54 -6.64
C LYS A 77 -11.29 -0.84 -8.10
N LYS A 78 -12.42 -1.51 -8.36
CA LYS A 78 -12.88 -1.80 -9.72
C LYS A 78 -13.18 -0.52 -10.49
N ASP A 79 -13.88 0.42 -9.88
CA ASP A 79 -14.24 1.68 -10.53
C ASP A 79 -13.00 2.53 -10.79
N SER A 80 -12.08 2.56 -9.83
CA SER A 80 -10.78 3.23 -10.01
C SER A 80 -9.96 2.62 -11.17
N ALA A 81 -9.97 1.29 -11.30
CA ALA A 81 -9.29 0.62 -12.41
C ALA A 81 -9.89 1.01 -13.76
N LEU A 82 -11.22 1.01 -13.88
CA LEU A 82 -11.92 1.42 -15.12
C LEU A 82 -11.64 2.88 -15.48
N GLN A 83 -11.59 3.78 -14.49
CA GLN A 83 -11.23 5.18 -14.71
C GLN A 83 -9.80 5.32 -15.22
N ASN A 84 -8.86 4.59 -14.63
CA ASN A 84 -7.46 4.59 -15.06
C ASN A 84 -7.30 4.03 -16.49
N GLU A 85 -8.00 2.95 -16.81
CA GLU A 85 -8.02 2.39 -18.16
C GLU A 85 -8.55 3.41 -19.19
N ALA A 86 -9.62 4.13 -18.87
CA ALA A 86 -10.16 5.18 -19.74
C ALA A 86 -9.19 6.34 -19.93
N LEU A 87 -8.44 6.74 -18.89
CA LEU A 87 -7.40 7.76 -19.01
C LEU A 87 -6.26 7.29 -19.91
N LEU A 88 -5.79 6.07 -19.76
CA LEU A 88 -4.73 5.49 -20.58
C LEU A 88 -5.16 5.29 -22.04
N ALA A 89 -6.39 4.86 -22.30
CA ALA A 89 -6.95 4.74 -23.65
C ALA A 89 -6.99 6.07 -24.40
N ASN A 90 -7.10 7.19 -23.68
CA ASN A 90 -7.05 8.56 -24.22
C ASN A 90 -5.62 9.16 -24.22
N ASN A 91 -4.58 8.33 -24.09
CA ASN A 91 -3.17 8.75 -24.00
C ASN A 91 -2.89 9.81 -22.91
N LYS A 92 -3.68 9.84 -21.85
CA LYS A 92 -3.47 10.74 -20.72
C LYS A 92 -2.43 10.13 -19.78
N LYS A 93 -1.17 10.33 -20.12
CA LYS A 93 -0.02 9.94 -19.29
C LYS A 93 0.53 11.13 -18.50
N LEU A 94 1.28 10.84 -17.45
CA LEU A 94 1.98 11.85 -16.68
C LEU A 94 3.14 12.41 -17.50
N PHE A 95 3.14 13.70 -17.75
CA PHE A 95 4.22 14.44 -18.44
C PHE A 95 5.19 15.13 -17.48
N ILE A 96 4.81 15.19 -16.19
CA ILE A 96 5.64 15.74 -15.12
C ILE A 96 6.61 14.68 -14.57
N PRO A 97 7.72 15.08 -13.92
CA PRO A 97 8.55 14.16 -13.15
C PRO A 97 7.71 13.40 -12.11
N ALA A 98 7.97 12.12 -11.99
CA ALA A 98 7.30 11.24 -11.03
C ALA A 98 8.32 10.40 -10.25
N MET A 99 8.01 10.02 -9.02
CA MET A 99 8.83 9.11 -8.23
C MET A 99 8.00 7.93 -7.75
N ALA A 100 8.54 6.73 -7.90
CA ALA A 100 8.03 5.51 -7.29
C ALA A 100 8.98 5.09 -6.15
N LEU A 101 8.49 5.14 -4.92
CA LEU A 101 9.22 4.76 -3.72
C LEU A 101 8.68 3.45 -3.18
N SER A 102 9.56 2.49 -2.91
CA SER A 102 9.19 1.15 -2.40
C SER A 102 10.22 0.63 -1.41
N GLY A 103 9.80 -0.28 -0.53
CA GLY A 103 10.71 -1.04 0.31
C GLY A 103 11.27 -2.26 -0.41
N GLU A 104 12.51 -2.63 -0.10
CA GLU A 104 13.21 -3.80 -0.66
C GLU A 104 12.46 -5.11 -0.42
N LYS A 105 11.80 -5.25 0.72
CA LYS A 105 11.02 -6.44 1.11
C LYS A 105 9.55 -6.34 0.69
N GLY A 106 9.16 -5.27 -0.02
CA GLY A 106 7.82 -5.04 -0.55
C GLY A 106 7.64 -5.57 -1.97
N VAL A 107 6.44 -5.33 -2.53
CA VAL A 107 6.14 -5.62 -3.95
C VAL A 107 6.58 -4.41 -4.77
N ASN A 108 7.74 -4.49 -5.42
CA ASN A 108 8.35 -3.31 -6.02
C ASN A 108 8.60 -3.41 -7.54
N ASP A 109 9.32 -4.43 -8.00
CA ASP A 109 9.86 -4.45 -9.36
C ASP A 109 8.82 -4.48 -10.46
N VAL A 110 7.78 -5.32 -10.31
CA VAL A 110 6.73 -5.46 -11.33
C VAL A 110 5.93 -4.18 -11.42
N LEU A 111 5.55 -3.59 -10.28
CA LEU A 111 4.77 -2.36 -10.24
C LEU A 111 5.53 -1.18 -10.85
N ILE A 112 6.82 -1.03 -10.53
CA ILE A 112 7.66 0.03 -11.08
C ILE A 112 7.81 -0.11 -12.60
N LYS A 113 8.01 -1.33 -13.11
CA LYS A 113 8.07 -1.60 -14.54
C LYS A 113 6.76 -1.24 -15.25
N GLU A 114 5.63 -1.62 -14.65
CA GLU A 114 4.31 -1.27 -15.19
C GLU A 114 4.05 0.23 -15.16
N MET A 115 4.42 0.93 -14.10
CA MET A 115 4.29 2.38 -14.00
C MET A 115 5.08 3.09 -15.10
N ARG A 116 6.34 2.69 -15.34
CA ARG A 116 7.16 3.22 -16.42
C ARG A 116 6.56 2.98 -17.80
N ALA A 117 6.02 1.80 -18.03
CA ALA A 117 5.48 1.45 -19.35
C ALA A 117 4.15 2.13 -19.66
N LYS A 118 3.29 2.28 -18.65
CA LYS A 118 1.88 2.63 -18.84
C LYS A 118 1.52 4.07 -18.44
N PHE A 119 2.10 4.58 -17.34
CA PHE A 119 1.59 5.79 -16.69
C PHE A 119 2.40 7.06 -16.96
N VAL A 120 3.65 6.96 -17.35
CA VAL A 120 4.47 8.13 -17.70
C VAL A 120 4.68 8.23 -19.21
N GLU A 121 4.67 9.46 -19.74
CA GLU A 121 4.91 9.71 -21.16
C GLU A 121 6.36 9.38 -21.53
N ASP A 122 7.29 9.87 -20.72
CA ASP A 122 8.71 9.59 -20.83
C ASP A 122 9.17 8.71 -19.65
N PRO A 123 9.54 7.44 -19.89
CA PRO A 123 10.02 6.54 -18.85
C PRO A 123 11.20 7.06 -18.02
N ALA A 124 12.02 7.96 -18.61
CA ALA A 124 13.16 8.57 -17.93
C ALA A 124 12.74 9.57 -16.84
N LYS A 125 11.51 10.08 -16.91
CA LYS A 125 10.93 10.97 -15.88
C LYS A 125 10.41 10.24 -14.64
N LEU A 126 10.37 8.90 -14.64
CA LEU A 126 10.05 8.12 -13.45
C LEU A 126 11.32 7.71 -12.71
N GLU A 127 11.62 8.38 -11.62
CA GLU A 127 12.64 7.95 -10.65
C GLU A 127 12.12 6.81 -9.80
N ALA A 128 12.84 5.69 -9.75
CA ALA A 128 12.50 4.57 -8.88
C ALA A 128 13.50 4.49 -7.73
N VAL A 129 13.00 4.51 -6.49
CA VAL A 129 13.81 4.40 -5.28
C VAL A 129 13.38 3.20 -4.48
N ILE A 130 14.33 2.32 -4.17
CA ILE A 130 14.12 1.14 -3.32
C ILE A 130 14.84 1.36 -2.00
N LEU A 131 14.08 1.41 -0.92
CA LEU A 131 14.63 1.59 0.43
C LEU A 131 15.13 0.24 0.97
N PRO A 132 16.41 0.14 1.37
CA PRO A 132 16.98 -1.10 1.88
C PRO A 132 16.35 -1.49 3.22
N ASN A 133 16.26 -2.80 3.48
CA ASN A 133 15.73 -3.38 4.73
C ASN A 133 14.34 -2.88 5.15
N THR A 134 13.53 -2.39 4.20
CA THR A 134 12.22 -1.78 4.42
C THR A 134 11.14 -2.68 3.81
N GLY A 135 10.03 -2.87 4.53
CA GLY A 135 8.88 -3.62 4.06
C GLY A 135 7.82 -2.70 3.44
N HIS A 136 6.57 -2.93 3.82
CA HIS A 136 5.42 -2.21 3.27
C HIS A 136 5.22 -0.82 3.89
N TRP A 137 5.56 -0.67 5.16
CA TRP A 137 5.30 0.53 5.96
C TRP A 137 6.50 1.48 5.91
N LEU A 138 6.65 2.17 4.77
CA LEU A 138 7.89 2.91 4.45
C LEU A 138 8.24 3.97 5.48
N ILE A 139 7.22 4.71 5.95
CA ILE A 139 7.42 5.84 6.87
C ILE A 139 7.82 5.33 8.25
N GLU A 140 7.13 4.32 8.75
CA GLU A 140 7.39 3.73 10.06
C GLU A 140 8.72 2.96 10.08
N GLU A 141 9.04 2.25 8.99
CA GLU A 141 10.22 1.40 8.92
C GLU A 141 11.51 2.14 8.55
N ASN A 142 11.40 3.23 7.78
CA ASN A 142 12.58 3.97 7.30
C ASN A 142 12.25 5.45 7.04
N PRO A 143 11.88 6.22 8.07
CA PRO A 143 11.49 7.64 7.92
C PRO A 143 12.60 8.48 7.28
N GLU A 144 13.85 8.28 7.70
CA GLU A 144 15.00 9.03 7.15
C GLU A 144 15.21 8.76 5.65
N GLY A 145 15.08 7.50 5.23
CA GLY A 145 15.18 7.12 3.82
C GLY A 145 14.06 7.72 2.97
N VAL A 146 12.85 7.78 3.51
CA VAL A 146 11.70 8.44 2.87
C VAL A 146 11.95 9.94 2.75
N GLU A 147 12.29 10.62 3.85
CA GLU A 147 12.57 12.05 3.88
C GLU A 147 13.67 12.44 2.89
N LYS A 148 14.81 11.75 2.91
CA LYS A 148 15.94 11.99 2.00
C LYS A 148 15.53 11.83 0.54
N SER A 149 14.73 10.80 0.24
CA SER A 149 14.29 10.53 -1.13
C SER A 149 13.33 11.62 -1.62
N LEU A 150 12.36 12.00 -0.79
CA LEU A 150 11.41 13.06 -1.10
C LEU A 150 12.10 14.41 -1.26
N SER A 151 12.98 14.78 -0.33
CA SER A 151 13.73 16.04 -0.38
C SER A 151 14.58 16.14 -1.64
N LYS A 152 15.29 15.06 -2.00
CA LYS A 152 16.08 15.00 -3.23
C LYS A 152 15.21 15.14 -4.48
N PHE A 153 14.01 14.59 -4.48
CA PHE A 153 13.10 14.65 -5.62
C PHE A 153 12.42 16.01 -5.78
N LEU A 154 11.97 16.60 -4.68
CA LEU A 154 11.17 17.85 -4.68
C LEU A 154 12.00 19.11 -4.83
N PHE A 155 13.27 19.10 -4.38
CA PHE A 155 14.15 20.27 -4.36
C PHE A 155 15.34 20.14 -5.32
N LYS A 156 15.10 19.53 -6.50
CA LYS A 156 16.05 19.45 -7.61
C LYS A 156 16.22 20.78 -8.31
#